data_14b159fe510a760ed52f3d938da37825
#
_entry.id   14b159fe510a760ed52f3d938da37825
#
_cell.length_a   1.000
_cell.length_b   1.000
_cell.length_c   1.000
_cell.angle_alpha   90.00
_cell.angle_beta   90.00
_cell.angle_gamma   90.00
#
_symmetry.space_group_name_H-M   'P 1'
#
loop_
_entity.id
_entity.type
_entity.pdbx_description
1 polymer ?
#
loop_
_entity_poly.entity_id
_entity_poly.type
_entity_poly.pdbx_seq_one_letter_code
_entity_poly.pdbx_strand_id
1 'polypeptide(L)'
;MDMCFELTNKHCHVVIYSPEKNEVVALFLDTTDSVQTHLALDHSEKLFKNIFANIPAGVEIYDKDGFLVDINNKDMEIFGVRDKQDVIGVNLFENPNVSAQLAERIQTEDMVDFRLNYAFDRTEGYYSTSKQPKDVIHLYTKVSKVYDSKGNFTGYAMINIDNTERIDAMSRICDFENFFLLISDYAKVGYAKLNLLDRKGYAIKQWYKNMGEDENTQLADVVGIYSKMYPSDRRRMLDFFSKARVGEAKHFQGEMRIERPGEKGKWNWVR
;
A
#
# COMPACT_ATOMS: atom_id res chain seq x y z
N MET A 1 -46.52 27.75 -1.21
CA MET A 1 -45.84 27.56 -2.47
C MET A 1 -44.40 28.09 -2.33
N ASP A 2 -43.44 27.23 -2.47
CA ASP A 2 -42.02 27.63 -2.38
C ASP A 2 -41.56 28.15 -3.74
N MET A 3 -40.97 29.32 -3.79
CA MET A 3 -40.51 29.97 -5.01
C MET A 3 -39.03 30.34 -4.87
N CYS A 4 -38.24 30.07 -5.89
CA CYS A 4 -36.85 30.53 -6.01
C CYS A 4 -36.84 31.74 -6.95
N PHE A 5 -36.25 32.83 -6.49
CA PHE A 5 -36.06 34.03 -7.32
C PHE A 5 -34.64 33.99 -7.90
N GLU A 6 -34.52 33.53 -9.14
CA GLU A 6 -33.20 33.30 -9.82
C GLU A 6 -32.32 34.57 -9.85
N LEU A 7 -32.92 35.76 -10.00
CA LEU A 7 -32.17 37.04 -10.04
C LEU A 7 -31.51 37.45 -8.71
N THR A 8 -32.00 36.94 -7.58
CA THR A 8 -31.51 37.31 -6.24
C THR A 8 -30.98 36.12 -5.47
N ASN A 9 -31.07 34.93 -6.03
CA ASN A 9 -30.72 33.63 -5.39
C ASN A 9 -31.35 33.45 -4.02
N LYS A 10 -32.62 33.96 -3.87
CA LYS A 10 -33.40 33.88 -2.64
C LYS A 10 -34.47 32.80 -2.73
N HIS A 11 -34.61 32.06 -1.68
CA HIS A 11 -35.71 31.12 -1.47
C HIS A 11 -36.76 31.76 -0.54
N CYS A 12 -38.00 31.87 -1.02
CA CYS A 12 -39.09 32.44 -0.24
C CYS A 12 -40.27 31.52 -0.23
N HIS A 13 -40.82 31.29 0.98
CA HIS A 13 -42.14 30.69 1.11
C HIS A 13 -43.20 31.80 0.95
N VAL A 14 -44.08 31.65 -0.03
CA VAL A 14 -45.05 32.67 -0.39
C VAL A 14 -46.47 32.16 -0.07
N VAL A 15 -47.21 32.94 0.70
CA VAL A 15 -48.62 32.70 0.97
C VAL A 15 -49.41 33.89 0.40
N ILE A 16 -50.34 33.60 -0.49
CA ILE A 16 -51.19 34.60 -1.12
C ILE A 16 -52.65 34.25 -0.81
N TYR A 17 -53.42 35.20 -0.32
CA TYR A 17 -54.87 35.05 -0.10
C TYR A 17 -55.62 36.35 -0.41
N SER A 18 -56.91 36.25 -0.64
CA SER A 18 -57.80 37.41 -0.90
C SER A 18 -58.76 37.55 0.27
N PRO A 19 -58.56 38.55 1.15
CA PRO A 19 -59.42 38.76 2.28
C PRO A 19 -60.78 39.35 1.86
N GLU A 20 -60.83 40.25 0.82
CA GLU A 20 -62.02 40.88 0.28
C GLU A 20 -61.97 40.88 -1.27
N LYS A 21 -63.17 41.21 -1.86
CA LYS A 21 -63.25 41.30 -3.33
C LYS A 21 -62.31 42.37 -3.89
N ASN A 22 -61.45 41.99 -4.83
CA ASN A 22 -60.42 42.82 -5.46
C ASN A 22 -59.22 43.18 -4.55
N GLU A 23 -59.02 42.50 -3.40
CA GLU A 23 -57.87 42.64 -2.56
C GLU A 23 -57.01 41.34 -2.56
N VAL A 24 -55.71 41.48 -2.54
CA VAL A 24 -54.76 40.36 -2.44
C VAL A 24 -53.71 40.73 -1.39
N VAL A 25 -53.51 39.81 -0.46
CA VAL A 25 -52.41 39.84 0.52
C VAL A 25 -51.39 38.79 0.16
N ALA A 26 -50.13 39.16 0.04
CA ALA A 26 -49.02 38.25 -0.17
C ALA A 26 -48.03 38.33 1.02
N LEU A 27 -47.77 37.20 1.62
CA LEU A 27 -46.78 37.06 2.70
C LEU A 27 -45.54 36.36 2.10
N PHE A 28 -44.40 36.94 2.31
CA PHE A 28 -43.12 36.39 1.91
C PHE A 28 -42.28 36.09 3.13
N LEU A 29 -41.91 34.82 3.31
CA LEU A 29 -40.96 34.41 4.32
C LEU A 29 -39.66 34.04 3.63
N ASP A 30 -38.57 34.76 3.92
CA ASP A 30 -37.24 34.43 3.41
C ASP A 30 -36.77 33.15 4.14
N THR A 31 -36.57 32.06 3.36
CA THR A 31 -36.16 30.76 3.85
C THR A 31 -34.78 30.41 3.32
N THR A 32 -34.04 31.37 2.75
CA THR A 32 -32.75 31.15 2.06
C THR A 32 -31.75 30.44 2.96
N ASP A 33 -31.51 30.93 4.17
CA ASP A 33 -30.54 30.36 5.11
C ASP A 33 -30.90 28.91 5.50
N SER A 34 -32.19 28.64 5.73
CA SER A 34 -32.65 27.30 6.05
C SER A 34 -32.44 26.32 4.91
N VAL A 35 -32.75 26.72 3.68
CA VAL A 35 -32.55 25.88 2.48
C VAL A 35 -31.07 25.66 2.22
N GLN A 36 -30.22 26.71 2.30
CA GLN A 36 -28.79 26.60 2.12
C GLN A 36 -28.16 25.69 3.16
N THR A 37 -28.53 25.79 4.43
CA THR A 37 -28.04 24.92 5.50
C THR A 37 -28.43 23.47 5.24
N HIS A 38 -29.65 23.21 4.81
CA HIS A 38 -30.13 21.87 4.50
C HIS A 38 -29.37 21.26 3.30
N LEU A 39 -29.18 22.06 2.23
CA LEU A 39 -28.41 21.64 1.06
C LEU A 39 -26.94 21.37 1.39
N ALA A 40 -26.31 22.20 2.24
CA ALA A 40 -24.94 22.00 2.69
C ALA A 40 -24.80 20.71 3.51
N LEU A 41 -25.76 20.41 4.39
CA LEU A 41 -25.80 19.18 5.17
C LEU A 41 -25.94 17.95 4.26
N ASP A 42 -26.92 17.97 3.34
CA ASP A 42 -27.17 16.87 2.39
C ASP A 42 -25.92 16.62 1.49
N HIS A 43 -25.28 17.70 1.04
CA HIS A 43 -24.04 17.60 0.28
C HIS A 43 -22.91 16.95 1.11
N SER A 44 -22.73 17.38 2.36
CA SER A 44 -21.72 16.84 3.28
C SER A 44 -21.96 15.35 3.57
N GLU A 45 -23.22 14.97 3.83
CA GLU A 45 -23.59 13.57 4.06
C GLU A 45 -23.31 12.69 2.83
N LYS A 46 -23.69 13.16 1.64
CA LYS A 46 -23.42 12.45 0.39
C LYS A 46 -21.94 12.30 0.11
N LEU A 47 -21.18 13.36 0.34
CA LEU A 47 -19.71 13.34 0.18
C LEU A 47 -19.09 12.33 1.15
N PHE A 48 -19.47 12.36 2.43
CA PHE A 48 -19.02 11.40 3.42
C PHE A 48 -19.32 9.95 3.01
N LYS A 49 -20.59 9.67 2.63
CA LYS A 49 -21.01 8.34 2.18
C LYS A 49 -20.19 7.85 0.97
N ASN A 50 -19.94 8.74 0.03
CA ASN A 50 -19.14 8.40 -1.15
C ASN A 50 -17.66 8.12 -0.81
N ILE A 51 -17.05 8.94 0.04
CA ILE A 51 -15.68 8.72 0.49
C ILE A 51 -15.59 7.42 1.28
N PHE A 52 -16.47 7.23 2.25
CA PHE A 52 -16.51 6.03 3.09
C PHE A 52 -16.67 4.75 2.28
N ALA A 53 -17.58 4.75 1.28
CA ALA A 53 -17.82 3.57 0.45
C ALA A 53 -16.69 3.24 -0.52
N ASN A 54 -15.95 4.25 -1.03
CA ASN A 54 -15.01 4.07 -2.15
C ASN A 54 -13.53 4.23 -1.78
N ILE A 55 -13.20 4.57 -0.53
CA ILE A 55 -11.80 4.64 -0.09
C ILE A 55 -11.14 3.24 -0.23
N PRO A 56 -9.90 3.16 -0.78
CA PRO A 56 -9.20 1.88 -1.00
C PRO A 56 -8.58 1.31 0.29
N ALA A 57 -9.24 1.51 1.41
CA ALA A 57 -8.89 0.98 2.72
C ALA A 57 -10.17 0.51 3.41
N GLY A 58 -10.09 -0.53 4.22
CA GLY A 58 -11.17 -0.92 5.10
C GLY A 58 -11.39 0.16 6.16
N VAL A 59 -12.64 0.50 6.44
CA VAL A 59 -12.99 1.45 7.50
C VAL A 59 -14.13 0.88 8.33
N GLU A 60 -13.91 0.84 9.62
CA GLU A 60 -14.88 0.41 10.64
C GLU A 60 -15.14 1.55 11.61
N ILE A 61 -16.38 1.70 12.01
CA ILE A 61 -16.82 2.66 13.02
C ILE A 61 -17.41 1.89 14.19
N TYR A 62 -16.91 2.17 15.37
CA TYR A 62 -17.36 1.57 16.63
C TYR A 62 -17.94 2.63 17.56
N ASP A 63 -18.89 2.22 18.37
CA ASP A 63 -19.40 3.05 19.46
C ASP A 63 -18.38 3.15 20.62
N LYS A 64 -18.76 3.90 21.67
CA LYS A 64 -17.92 4.11 22.87
C LYS A 64 -17.63 2.81 23.65
N ASP A 65 -18.48 1.81 23.53
CA ASP A 65 -18.39 0.53 24.24
C ASP A 65 -17.66 -0.53 23.36
N GLY A 66 -17.23 -0.15 22.14
CA GLY A 66 -16.48 -0.96 21.21
C GLY A 66 -17.33 -1.83 20.30
N PHE A 67 -18.64 -1.61 20.21
CA PHE A 67 -19.50 -2.35 19.29
C PHE A 67 -19.47 -1.72 17.90
N LEU A 68 -19.35 -2.57 16.87
CA LEU A 68 -19.31 -2.14 15.47
C LEU A 68 -20.64 -1.54 15.04
N VAL A 69 -20.62 -0.29 14.59
CA VAL A 69 -21.77 0.49 14.13
C VAL A 69 -21.85 0.52 12.61
N ASP A 70 -20.70 0.64 11.94
CA ASP A 70 -20.64 0.72 10.49
C ASP A 70 -19.31 0.20 9.93
N ILE A 71 -19.37 -0.30 8.69
CA ILE A 71 -18.25 -0.87 7.94
C ILE A 71 -18.39 -0.52 6.47
N ASN A 72 -17.28 -0.18 5.78
CA ASN A 72 -17.33 0.15 4.36
C ASN A 72 -17.17 -1.11 3.47
N ASN A 73 -17.39 -0.91 2.16
CA ASN A 73 -17.32 -2.01 1.19
C ASN A 73 -15.93 -2.67 1.14
N LYS A 74 -14.87 -1.87 1.27
CA LYS A 74 -13.50 -2.41 1.20
C LYS A 74 -13.17 -3.28 2.40
N ASP A 75 -13.65 -2.94 3.56
CA ASP A 75 -13.44 -3.74 4.76
C ASP A 75 -14.22 -5.06 4.70
N MET A 76 -15.47 -5.01 4.20
CA MET A 76 -16.23 -6.23 3.89
C MET A 76 -15.48 -7.18 2.95
N GLU A 77 -14.82 -6.63 1.91
CA GLU A 77 -13.99 -7.40 0.98
C GLU A 77 -12.77 -8.03 1.70
N ILE A 78 -12.06 -7.24 2.51
CA ILE A 78 -10.86 -7.68 3.25
C ILE A 78 -11.23 -8.87 4.15
N PHE A 79 -12.29 -8.75 4.93
CA PHE A 79 -12.70 -9.78 5.89
C PHE A 79 -13.64 -10.85 5.32
N GLY A 80 -14.02 -10.73 4.04
CA GLY A 80 -14.90 -11.70 3.39
C GLY A 80 -16.34 -11.70 3.92
N VAL A 81 -16.80 -10.57 4.41
CA VAL A 81 -18.17 -10.36 4.90
C VAL A 81 -19.11 -10.16 3.72
N ARG A 82 -20.21 -10.87 3.67
CA ARG A 82 -21.18 -10.79 2.56
C ARG A 82 -22.25 -9.74 2.80
N ASP A 83 -22.75 -9.67 4.02
CA ASP A 83 -23.73 -8.69 4.45
C ASP A 83 -23.20 -7.96 5.68
N LYS A 84 -23.26 -6.66 5.65
CA LYS A 84 -22.86 -5.79 6.76
C LYS A 84 -23.62 -6.13 8.06
N GLN A 85 -24.87 -6.60 7.96
CA GLN A 85 -25.65 -7.02 9.12
C GLN A 85 -25.06 -8.22 9.86
N ASP A 86 -24.24 -9.02 9.19
CA ASP A 86 -23.60 -10.19 9.80
C ASP A 86 -22.50 -9.81 10.82
N VAL A 87 -22.02 -8.56 10.78
CA VAL A 87 -20.92 -8.08 11.64
C VAL A 87 -21.30 -6.88 12.51
N ILE A 88 -22.37 -6.15 12.19
CA ILE A 88 -22.84 -5.06 13.05
C ILE A 88 -23.13 -5.58 14.45
N GLY A 89 -22.59 -4.89 15.46
CA GLY A 89 -22.74 -5.26 16.88
C GLY A 89 -21.66 -6.22 17.40
N VAL A 90 -20.69 -6.69 16.58
CA VAL A 90 -19.51 -7.38 17.14
C VAL A 90 -18.65 -6.41 17.95
N ASN A 91 -18.03 -6.90 19.01
CA ASN A 91 -17.22 -6.05 19.90
C ASN A 91 -15.73 -6.13 19.54
N LEU A 92 -15.10 -4.97 19.28
CA LEU A 92 -13.68 -4.85 18.95
C LEU A 92 -12.77 -5.55 19.98
N PHE A 93 -13.10 -5.40 21.26
CA PHE A 93 -12.28 -5.93 22.36
C PHE A 93 -12.46 -7.43 22.59
N GLU A 94 -13.48 -8.03 21.99
CA GLU A 94 -13.74 -9.47 22.00
C GLU A 94 -13.17 -10.16 20.74
N ASN A 95 -12.58 -9.41 19.80
CA ASN A 95 -11.98 -9.96 18.60
C ASN A 95 -10.78 -10.87 18.98
N PRO A 96 -10.81 -12.16 18.63
CA PRO A 96 -9.76 -13.11 19.03
C PRO A 96 -8.37 -12.80 18.45
N ASN A 97 -8.29 -11.94 17.43
CA ASN A 97 -7.03 -11.44 16.87
C ASN A 97 -6.50 -10.20 17.59
N VAL A 98 -7.27 -9.60 18.49
CA VAL A 98 -6.86 -8.44 19.31
C VAL A 98 -6.39 -8.93 20.66
N SER A 99 -5.11 -8.78 20.97
CA SER A 99 -4.54 -9.15 22.27
C SER A 99 -5.04 -8.22 23.38
N ALA A 100 -5.08 -8.69 24.63
CA ALA A 100 -5.45 -7.87 25.76
C ALA A 100 -4.59 -6.59 25.89
N GLN A 101 -3.29 -6.69 25.64
CA GLN A 101 -2.39 -5.54 25.65
C GLN A 101 -2.74 -4.52 24.55
N LEU A 102 -3.12 -4.99 23.37
CA LEU A 102 -3.56 -4.10 22.27
C LEU A 102 -4.89 -3.44 22.61
N ALA A 103 -5.84 -4.20 23.17
CA ALA A 103 -7.12 -3.67 23.64
C ALA A 103 -6.93 -2.55 24.69
N GLU A 104 -6.04 -2.75 25.65
CA GLU A 104 -5.70 -1.73 26.67
C GLU A 104 -5.12 -0.47 26.01
N ARG A 105 -4.23 -0.60 25.04
CA ARG A 105 -3.68 0.53 24.30
C ARG A 105 -4.77 1.31 23.55
N ILE A 106 -5.66 0.62 22.86
CA ILE A 106 -6.78 1.25 22.13
C ILE A 106 -7.69 2.02 23.09
N GLN A 107 -7.92 1.51 24.29
CA GLN A 107 -8.76 2.17 25.30
C GLN A 107 -8.07 3.39 25.96
N THR A 108 -6.75 3.38 26.09
CA THR A 108 -6.01 4.41 26.84
C THR A 108 -5.44 5.50 25.94
N GLU A 109 -4.93 5.16 24.77
CA GLU A 109 -4.31 6.08 23.82
C GLU A 109 -5.38 6.72 22.89
N ASP A 110 -5.14 7.96 22.43
CA ASP A 110 -6.05 8.62 21.47
C ASP A 110 -5.94 8.03 20.06
N MET A 111 -4.76 7.48 19.73
CA MET A 111 -4.47 6.89 18.45
C MET A 111 -3.45 5.75 18.61
N VAL A 112 -3.75 4.61 18.02
CA VAL A 112 -2.88 3.43 18.02
C VAL A 112 -2.72 2.95 16.59
N ASP A 113 -1.49 2.73 16.15
CA ASP A 113 -1.21 2.02 14.91
C ASP A 113 -0.43 0.74 15.18
N PHE A 114 -0.72 -0.30 14.41
CA PHE A 114 -0.10 -1.62 14.57
C PHE A 114 -0.16 -2.44 13.30
N ARG A 115 0.66 -3.48 13.26
CA ARG A 115 0.58 -4.53 12.24
C ARG A 115 0.03 -5.80 12.87
N LEU A 116 -0.87 -6.44 12.15
CA LEU A 116 -1.56 -7.62 12.63
C LEU A 116 -1.55 -8.70 11.54
N ASN A 117 -1.15 -9.91 11.91
CA ASN A 117 -1.42 -11.11 11.13
C ASN A 117 -2.78 -11.64 11.55
N TYR A 118 -3.81 -11.26 10.79
CA TYR A 118 -5.17 -11.63 11.09
C TYR A 118 -5.46 -13.04 10.59
N ALA A 119 -5.70 -13.95 11.50
CA ALA A 119 -5.90 -15.38 11.24
C ALA A 119 -7.40 -15.71 11.31
N PHE A 120 -7.95 -16.25 10.24
CA PHE A 120 -9.38 -16.55 10.14
C PHE A 120 -9.80 -17.82 10.89
N ASP A 121 -8.88 -18.71 11.26
CA ASP A 121 -9.16 -19.86 12.13
C ASP A 121 -9.62 -19.45 13.54
N ARG A 122 -9.28 -18.23 13.95
CA ARG A 122 -9.65 -17.70 15.28
C ARG A 122 -11.02 -17.05 15.31
N THR A 123 -11.62 -16.78 14.15
CA THR A 123 -12.88 -16.01 14.07
C THR A 123 -14.14 -16.86 14.12
N GLU A 124 -14.00 -18.17 14.28
CA GLU A 124 -15.15 -19.07 14.40
C GLU A 124 -16.03 -18.67 15.58
N GLY A 125 -17.31 -18.42 15.32
CA GLY A 125 -18.26 -17.98 16.32
C GLY A 125 -18.21 -16.46 16.63
N TYR A 126 -17.25 -15.72 16.10
CA TYR A 126 -17.16 -14.28 16.30
C TYR A 126 -17.96 -13.51 15.22
N TYR A 127 -17.79 -13.86 13.94
CA TYR A 127 -18.62 -13.39 12.82
C TYR A 127 -18.59 -14.36 11.64
N SER A 128 -19.56 -14.22 10.71
CA SER A 128 -19.61 -15.02 9.48
C SER A 128 -18.68 -14.46 8.41
N THR A 129 -17.80 -15.28 7.84
CA THR A 129 -16.88 -14.90 6.76
C THR A 129 -16.87 -15.93 5.63
N SER A 130 -16.60 -15.48 4.41
CA SER A 130 -16.34 -16.34 3.25
C SER A 130 -14.88 -16.77 3.12
N LYS A 131 -13.98 -16.24 3.95
CA LYS A 131 -12.57 -16.64 4.00
C LYS A 131 -12.41 -18.03 4.57
N GLN A 132 -11.35 -18.73 4.16
CA GLN A 132 -11.05 -20.06 4.68
C GLN A 132 -10.34 -19.97 6.04
N PRO A 133 -10.54 -20.90 6.96
CA PRO A 133 -9.85 -20.89 8.26
C PRO A 133 -8.31 -20.83 8.16
N LYS A 134 -7.73 -21.40 7.10
CA LYS A 134 -6.28 -21.37 6.84
C LYS A 134 -5.76 -20.02 6.31
N ASP A 135 -6.66 -19.12 5.91
CA ASP A 135 -6.25 -17.83 5.36
C ASP A 135 -5.71 -16.95 6.49
N VAL A 136 -4.65 -16.24 6.18
CA VAL A 136 -4.06 -15.20 7.03
C VAL A 136 -3.85 -13.97 6.18
N ILE A 137 -4.28 -12.82 6.67
CA ILE A 137 -4.03 -11.54 6.00
C ILE A 137 -3.11 -10.68 6.86
N HIS A 138 -2.28 -9.90 6.19
CA HIS A 138 -1.34 -8.99 6.83
C HIS A 138 -1.90 -7.57 6.82
N LEU A 139 -2.42 -7.14 7.95
CA LEU A 139 -3.03 -5.82 8.10
C LEU A 139 -2.03 -4.80 8.66
N TYR A 140 -2.06 -3.59 8.12
CA TYR A 140 -1.67 -2.40 8.84
C TYR A 140 -2.95 -1.69 9.28
N THR A 141 -3.12 -1.57 10.58
CA THR A 141 -4.34 -1.04 11.19
C THR A 141 -4.03 0.21 11.99
N LYS A 142 -4.89 1.20 11.87
CA LYS A 142 -4.87 2.41 12.66
C LYS A 142 -6.22 2.62 13.32
N VAL A 143 -6.24 2.75 14.65
CA VAL A 143 -7.43 3.03 15.45
C VAL A 143 -7.28 4.42 16.04
N SER A 144 -8.35 5.22 15.98
CA SER A 144 -8.40 6.55 16.56
C SER A 144 -9.69 6.72 17.35
N LYS A 145 -9.63 7.38 18.49
CA LYS A 145 -10.81 7.83 19.21
C LYS A 145 -11.53 8.93 18.43
N VAL A 146 -12.85 8.90 18.44
CA VAL A 146 -13.71 9.88 17.79
C VAL A 146 -14.45 10.68 18.85
N TYR A 147 -14.54 11.99 18.65
CA TYR A 147 -15.16 12.92 19.57
C TYR A 147 -16.24 13.74 18.85
N ASP A 148 -17.28 14.11 19.57
CA ASP A 148 -18.30 15.04 19.06
C ASP A 148 -17.78 16.50 19.01
N SER A 149 -18.62 17.41 18.49
CA SER A 149 -18.29 18.85 18.41
C SER A 149 -18.09 19.52 19.77
N LYS A 150 -18.47 18.87 20.86
CA LYS A 150 -18.32 19.36 22.26
C LYS A 150 -17.12 18.74 22.95
N GLY A 151 -16.37 17.83 22.24
CA GLY A 151 -15.23 17.13 22.80
C GLY A 151 -15.59 15.88 23.63
N ASN A 152 -16.82 15.40 23.60
CA ASN A 152 -17.17 14.16 24.27
C ASN A 152 -16.78 12.96 23.41
N PHE A 153 -16.19 11.95 24.02
CA PHE A 153 -15.86 10.69 23.37
C PHE A 153 -17.11 9.96 22.89
N THR A 154 -17.15 9.60 21.60
CA THR A 154 -18.30 8.96 20.96
C THR A 154 -18.00 7.54 20.48
N GLY A 155 -16.73 7.16 20.29
CA GLY A 155 -16.37 5.84 19.83
C GLY A 155 -15.01 5.79 19.15
N TYR A 156 -14.80 4.77 18.31
CA TYR A 156 -13.56 4.54 17.62
C TYR A 156 -13.76 4.49 16.11
N ALA A 157 -12.78 4.99 15.36
CA ALA A 157 -12.65 4.76 13.93
C ALA A 157 -11.42 3.91 13.68
N MET A 158 -11.57 2.81 12.93
CA MET A 158 -10.51 1.91 12.56
C MET A 158 -10.31 1.95 11.05
N ILE A 159 -9.06 1.99 10.61
CA ILE A 159 -8.66 1.91 9.20
C ILE A 159 -7.79 0.68 9.03
N ASN A 160 -8.18 -0.21 8.13
CA ASN A 160 -7.48 -1.45 7.79
C ASN A 160 -6.91 -1.36 6.38
N ILE A 161 -5.60 -1.57 6.25
CA ILE A 161 -4.91 -1.67 4.97
C ILE A 161 -4.39 -3.10 4.83
N ASP A 162 -4.92 -3.82 3.85
CA ASP A 162 -4.43 -5.15 3.51
C ASP A 162 -3.12 -5.05 2.72
N ASN A 163 -2.04 -5.54 3.33
CA ASN A 163 -0.72 -5.60 2.75
C ASN A 163 -0.32 -7.02 2.31
N THR A 164 -1.25 -7.97 2.30
CA THR A 164 -0.96 -9.39 2.06
C THR A 164 -0.26 -9.61 0.72
N GLU A 165 -0.81 -9.12 -0.38
CA GLU A 165 -0.20 -9.26 -1.70
C GLU A 165 1.22 -8.67 -1.76
N ARG A 166 1.43 -7.52 -1.11
CA ARG A 166 2.73 -6.84 -1.07
C ARG A 166 3.76 -7.66 -0.27
N ILE A 167 3.37 -8.20 0.87
CA ILE A 167 4.24 -9.01 1.73
C ILE A 167 4.57 -10.33 1.04
N ASP A 168 3.58 -10.99 0.43
CA ASP A 168 3.78 -12.22 -0.32
C ASP A 168 4.69 -12.04 -1.54
N ALA A 169 4.50 -10.95 -2.29
CA ALA A 169 5.38 -10.63 -3.41
C ALA A 169 6.82 -10.39 -2.95
N MET A 170 7.01 -9.68 -1.83
CA MET A 170 8.33 -9.43 -1.26
C MET A 170 8.98 -10.71 -0.74
N SER A 171 8.22 -11.60 -0.12
CA SER A 171 8.70 -12.92 0.30
C SER A 171 9.18 -13.75 -0.89
N ARG A 172 8.38 -13.81 -1.96
CA ARG A 172 8.78 -14.54 -3.19
C ARG A 172 10.06 -13.99 -3.82
N ILE A 173 10.22 -12.66 -3.81
CA ILE A 173 11.46 -12.03 -4.31
C ILE A 173 12.64 -12.45 -3.43
N CYS A 174 12.51 -12.39 -2.12
CA CYS A 174 13.55 -12.79 -1.18
C CYS A 174 13.92 -14.29 -1.31
N ASP A 175 12.92 -15.16 -1.46
CA ASP A 175 13.12 -16.60 -1.67
C ASP A 175 13.86 -16.86 -2.99
N PHE A 176 13.48 -16.15 -4.06
CA PHE A 176 14.17 -16.24 -5.35
C PHE A 176 15.62 -15.75 -5.26
N GLU A 177 15.86 -14.62 -4.58
CA GLU A 177 17.22 -14.10 -4.37
C GLU A 177 18.07 -15.10 -3.59
N ASN A 178 17.55 -15.67 -2.51
CA ASN A 178 18.25 -16.69 -1.72
C ASN A 178 18.55 -17.94 -2.54
N PHE A 179 17.58 -18.43 -3.29
CA PHE A 179 17.75 -19.56 -4.19
C PHE A 179 18.80 -19.30 -5.28
N PHE A 180 18.76 -18.10 -5.88
CA PHE A 180 19.74 -17.68 -6.86
C PHE A 180 21.15 -17.62 -6.28
N LEU A 181 21.32 -17.10 -5.06
CA LEU A 181 22.62 -17.05 -4.37
C LEU A 181 23.16 -18.47 -4.08
N LEU A 182 22.30 -19.38 -3.64
CA LEU A 182 22.69 -20.78 -3.42
C LEU A 182 23.15 -21.48 -4.70
N ILE A 183 22.38 -21.35 -5.79
CA ILE A 183 22.78 -21.89 -7.10
C ILE A 183 24.07 -21.24 -7.58
N SER A 184 24.20 -19.94 -7.42
CA SER A 184 25.38 -19.17 -7.82
C SER A 184 26.63 -19.66 -7.12
N ASP A 185 26.58 -19.92 -5.82
CA ASP A 185 27.73 -20.47 -5.08
C ASP A 185 28.03 -21.93 -5.45
N TYR A 186 27.00 -22.76 -5.62
CA TYR A 186 27.18 -24.17 -6.03
C TYR A 186 27.72 -24.30 -7.45
N ALA A 187 27.13 -23.63 -8.42
CA ALA A 187 27.51 -23.71 -9.84
C ALA A 187 28.68 -22.76 -10.22
N LYS A 188 29.19 -21.99 -9.25
CA LYS A 188 30.23 -20.98 -9.46
C LYS A 188 29.82 -19.91 -10.49
N VAL A 189 28.53 -19.58 -10.57
CA VAL A 189 28.03 -18.59 -11.50
C VAL A 189 28.10 -17.20 -10.84
N GLY A 190 28.91 -16.33 -11.38
CA GLY A 190 28.98 -14.91 -10.99
C GLY A 190 27.97 -14.08 -11.76
N TYR A 191 27.28 -13.16 -11.07
CA TYR A 191 26.38 -12.19 -11.68
C TYR A 191 26.82 -10.77 -11.35
N ALA A 192 26.85 -9.90 -12.37
CA ALA A 192 27.04 -8.47 -12.20
C ALA A 192 26.13 -7.70 -13.16
N LYS A 193 25.59 -6.58 -12.68
CA LYS A 193 24.83 -5.62 -13.48
C LYS A 193 25.52 -4.26 -13.37
N LEU A 194 25.87 -3.67 -14.50
CA LEU A 194 26.53 -2.37 -14.57
C LEU A 194 25.84 -1.51 -15.63
N ASN A 195 25.54 -0.29 -15.29
CA ASN A 195 25.16 0.73 -16.25
C ASN A 195 26.44 1.29 -16.89
N LEU A 196 26.56 1.17 -18.21
CA LEU A 196 27.76 1.59 -18.94
C LEU A 196 27.92 3.11 -19.07
N LEU A 197 26.87 3.90 -18.77
CA LEU A 197 26.89 5.35 -18.87
C LEU A 197 27.39 6.01 -17.58
N ASP A 198 26.73 5.67 -16.46
CA ASP A 198 27.04 6.26 -15.14
C ASP A 198 27.95 5.37 -14.28
N ARG A 199 28.30 4.17 -14.79
CA ARG A 199 29.16 3.18 -14.14
C ARG A 199 28.66 2.68 -12.78
N LYS A 200 27.37 2.83 -12.51
CA LYS A 200 26.74 2.30 -11.31
C LYS A 200 26.22 0.89 -11.52
N GLY A 201 26.34 0.08 -10.50
CA GLY A 201 25.88 -1.29 -10.58
C GLY A 201 26.15 -2.09 -9.32
N TYR A 202 25.89 -3.37 -9.39
CA TYR A 202 26.16 -4.30 -8.31
C TYR A 202 26.57 -5.67 -8.86
N ALA A 203 27.29 -6.42 -8.06
CA ALA A 203 27.66 -7.81 -8.35
C ALA A 203 27.48 -8.66 -7.08
N ILE A 204 27.19 -9.94 -7.29
CA ILE A 204 27.15 -10.90 -6.19
C ILE A 204 28.56 -11.36 -5.81
N LYS A 205 28.71 -11.85 -4.58
CA LYS A 205 30.01 -12.31 -4.03
C LYS A 205 30.72 -13.32 -4.93
N GLN A 206 29.99 -14.26 -5.55
CA GLN A 206 30.58 -15.26 -6.45
C GLN A 206 31.20 -14.64 -7.71
N TRP A 207 30.68 -13.51 -8.19
CA TRP A 207 31.26 -12.79 -9.31
C TRP A 207 32.67 -12.26 -8.97
N TYR A 208 32.81 -11.61 -7.80
CA TYR A 208 34.11 -11.14 -7.33
C TYR A 208 35.10 -12.30 -7.18
N LYS A 209 34.68 -13.42 -6.59
CA LYS A 209 35.49 -14.63 -6.47
C LYS A 209 35.96 -15.15 -7.86
N ASN A 210 35.05 -15.19 -8.84
CA ASN A 210 35.38 -15.63 -10.20
C ASN A 210 36.38 -14.69 -10.89
N MET A 211 36.28 -13.38 -10.59
CA MET A 211 37.18 -12.35 -11.13
C MET A 211 38.51 -12.24 -10.35
N GLY A 212 38.64 -12.95 -9.22
CA GLY A 212 39.79 -12.84 -8.33
C GLY A 212 39.91 -11.48 -7.64
N GLU A 213 38.77 -10.85 -7.32
CA GLU A 213 38.68 -9.55 -6.68
C GLU A 213 38.10 -9.66 -5.26
N ASP A 214 38.41 -8.66 -4.44
CA ASP A 214 37.82 -8.51 -3.13
C ASP A 214 36.36 -8.01 -3.28
N GLU A 215 35.43 -8.55 -2.48
CA GLU A 215 34.02 -8.21 -2.53
C GLU A 215 33.71 -6.74 -2.15
N ASN A 216 34.67 -6.05 -1.51
CA ASN A 216 34.54 -4.63 -1.19
C ASN A 216 35.05 -3.71 -2.29
N THR A 217 35.65 -4.26 -3.35
CA THR A 217 36.11 -3.48 -4.51
C THR A 217 34.91 -2.89 -5.23
N GLN A 218 34.96 -1.61 -5.57
CA GLN A 218 33.89 -0.99 -6.35
C GLN A 218 33.80 -1.66 -7.73
N LEU A 219 32.58 -2.08 -8.10
CA LEU A 219 32.35 -2.77 -9.38
C LEU A 219 32.83 -1.95 -10.58
N ALA A 220 32.67 -0.63 -10.54
CA ALA A 220 33.13 0.28 -11.57
C ALA A 220 34.67 0.20 -11.80
N ASP A 221 35.43 -0.03 -10.75
CA ASP A 221 36.88 -0.15 -10.80
C ASP A 221 37.30 -1.49 -11.44
N VAL A 222 36.61 -2.56 -11.04
CA VAL A 222 36.87 -3.91 -11.60
C VAL A 222 36.49 -3.96 -13.07
N VAL A 223 35.30 -3.54 -13.43
CA VAL A 223 34.79 -3.56 -14.83
C VAL A 223 35.56 -2.59 -15.74
N GLY A 224 36.08 -1.50 -15.18
CA GLY A 224 36.81 -0.48 -15.96
C GLY A 224 38.24 -0.84 -16.30
N ILE A 225 38.90 -1.69 -15.52
CA ILE A 225 40.34 -1.88 -15.60
C ILE A 225 40.69 -3.07 -16.51
N TYR A 226 40.00 -4.17 -16.47
CA TYR A 226 40.27 -5.43 -17.24
C TYR A 226 41.77 -5.77 -17.40
N SER A 227 42.63 -5.22 -16.57
CA SER A 227 44.07 -5.43 -16.60
C SER A 227 44.44 -6.89 -16.39
N LYS A 228 43.60 -7.62 -15.69
CA LYS A 228 43.73 -9.05 -15.39
C LYS A 228 43.22 -9.97 -16.51
N MET A 229 42.64 -9.41 -17.57
CA MET A 229 42.21 -10.21 -18.72
C MET A 229 43.36 -10.41 -19.72
N TYR A 230 43.39 -11.58 -20.34
CA TYR A 230 44.31 -11.83 -21.45
C TYR A 230 44.05 -10.80 -22.57
N PRO A 231 45.10 -10.24 -23.21
CA PRO A 231 44.98 -9.09 -24.09
C PRO A 231 43.97 -9.24 -25.24
N SER A 232 43.90 -10.43 -25.87
CA SER A 232 42.92 -10.67 -26.95
C SER A 232 41.49 -10.74 -26.44
N ASP A 233 41.27 -11.31 -25.25
CA ASP A 233 39.96 -11.49 -24.65
C ASP A 233 39.45 -10.15 -24.15
N ARG A 234 40.32 -9.31 -23.56
CA ARG A 234 40.06 -7.93 -23.20
C ARG A 234 39.56 -7.10 -24.40
N ARG A 235 40.23 -7.24 -25.56
CA ARG A 235 39.86 -6.52 -26.79
C ARG A 235 38.43 -6.89 -27.23
N ARG A 236 38.11 -8.17 -27.23
CA ARG A 236 36.78 -8.68 -27.58
C ARG A 236 35.69 -8.11 -26.64
N MET A 237 35.96 -8.04 -25.34
CA MET A 237 35.02 -7.52 -24.35
C MET A 237 34.82 -6.01 -24.52
N LEU A 238 35.85 -5.23 -24.75
CA LEU A 238 35.77 -3.80 -24.98
C LEU A 238 35.01 -3.46 -26.27
N ASP A 239 35.23 -4.25 -27.36
CA ASP A 239 34.45 -4.11 -28.58
C ASP A 239 32.95 -4.37 -28.35
N PHE A 240 32.63 -5.44 -27.62
CA PHE A 240 31.25 -5.70 -27.23
C PHE A 240 30.65 -4.54 -26.44
N PHE A 241 31.35 -4.01 -25.43
CA PHE A 241 30.80 -2.88 -24.64
C PHE A 241 30.62 -1.61 -25.45
N SER A 242 31.50 -1.34 -26.40
CA SER A 242 31.31 -0.18 -27.29
C SER A 242 30.04 -0.30 -28.13
N LYS A 243 29.76 -1.48 -28.66
CA LYS A 243 28.56 -1.81 -29.43
C LYS A 243 27.29 -1.85 -28.56
N ALA A 244 27.37 -2.42 -27.36
CA ALA A 244 26.25 -2.48 -26.41
C ALA A 244 25.83 -1.08 -25.95
N ARG A 245 26.79 -0.16 -25.80
CA ARG A 245 26.55 1.22 -25.38
C ARG A 245 25.68 2.00 -26.39
N VAL A 246 25.79 1.71 -27.67
CA VAL A 246 25.01 2.32 -28.76
C VAL A 246 23.83 1.44 -29.19
N GLY A 247 23.61 0.32 -28.54
CA GLY A 247 22.47 -0.57 -28.81
C GLY A 247 22.68 -1.54 -29.99
N GLU A 248 23.87 -1.57 -30.59
CA GLU A 248 24.23 -2.44 -31.73
C GLU A 248 24.44 -3.91 -31.31
N ALA A 249 24.82 -4.19 -30.07
CA ALA A 249 25.01 -5.54 -29.56
C ALA A 249 24.17 -5.75 -28.27
N LYS A 250 23.44 -6.88 -28.22
CA LYS A 250 22.58 -7.23 -27.07
C LYS A 250 23.10 -8.46 -26.31
N HIS A 251 23.98 -9.25 -26.92
CA HIS A 251 24.43 -10.51 -26.35
C HIS A 251 25.86 -10.80 -26.74
N PHE A 252 26.64 -11.31 -25.79
CA PHE A 252 27.97 -11.83 -25.98
C PHE A 252 28.11 -13.11 -25.17
N GLN A 253 28.62 -14.17 -25.77
CA GLN A 253 28.96 -15.43 -25.12
C GLN A 253 30.35 -15.87 -25.54
N GLY A 254 31.13 -16.29 -24.58
CA GLY A 254 32.50 -16.77 -24.86
C GLY A 254 33.25 -17.09 -23.59
N GLU A 255 34.35 -17.81 -23.76
CA GLU A 255 35.31 -18.08 -22.72
C GLU A 255 36.39 -17.01 -22.70
N MET A 256 36.82 -16.62 -21.49
CA MET A 256 37.80 -15.57 -21.27
C MET A 256 38.86 -16.06 -20.28
N ARG A 257 40.06 -15.59 -20.45
CA ARG A 257 41.19 -15.90 -19.56
C ARG A 257 41.42 -14.74 -18.61
N ILE A 258 41.37 -15.02 -17.32
CA ILE A 258 41.65 -14.07 -16.25
C ILE A 258 42.85 -14.52 -15.46
N GLU A 259 43.75 -13.59 -15.13
CA GLU A 259 44.97 -13.87 -14.38
C GLU A 259 44.62 -14.37 -12.96
N ARG A 260 45.33 -15.42 -12.53
CA ARG A 260 45.08 -15.96 -11.18
C ARG A 260 45.58 -14.98 -10.13
N PRO A 261 44.81 -14.77 -9.06
CA PRO A 261 45.25 -13.94 -7.94
C PRO A 261 46.59 -14.40 -7.39
N GLY A 262 47.57 -13.48 -7.34
CA GLY A 262 48.93 -13.77 -6.85
C GLY A 262 49.84 -14.57 -7.77
N GLU A 263 49.39 -15.04 -8.95
CA GLU A 263 50.16 -15.83 -9.88
C GLU A 263 50.30 -15.15 -11.26
N LYS A 264 51.16 -14.16 -11.36
CA LYS A 264 51.37 -13.40 -12.59
C LYS A 264 51.69 -14.31 -13.78
N GLY A 265 50.96 -14.15 -14.88
CA GLY A 265 51.14 -14.94 -16.10
C GLY A 265 50.43 -16.30 -16.12
N LYS A 266 49.73 -16.70 -15.04
CA LYS A 266 48.86 -17.88 -15.01
C LYS A 266 47.40 -17.48 -15.14
N TRP A 267 46.65 -18.20 -15.97
CA TRP A 267 45.32 -17.84 -16.39
C TRP A 267 44.28 -18.89 -15.98
N ASN A 268 43.12 -18.41 -15.50
CA ASN A 268 41.91 -19.21 -15.34
C ASN A 268 40.94 -18.94 -16.48
N TRP A 269 40.29 -19.99 -16.96
CA TRP A 269 39.15 -19.83 -17.87
C TRP A 269 37.89 -19.48 -17.10
N VAL A 270 37.20 -18.44 -17.58
CA VAL A 270 35.90 -18.04 -17.10
C VAL A 270 34.93 -18.06 -18.28
N ARG A 271 33.80 -18.71 -18.11
CA ARG A 271 32.77 -18.89 -19.14
C ARG A 271 31.51 -18.13 -18.79
#